data_c625987e1c6d3042c4599cce6fc61f92
#
_entry.id   c625987e1c6d3042c4599cce6fc61f92
#
_cell.length_a   1.000
_cell.length_b   1.000
_cell.length_c   1.000
_cell.angle_alpha   90.00
_cell.angle_beta   90.00
_cell.angle_gamma   90.00
#
_symmetry.space_group_name_H-M   'P 1'
#
loop_
_entity.id
_entity.type
_entity.pdbx_description
1 polymer ?
#
loop_
_entity_poly.entity_id
_entity_poly.type
_entity_poly.pdbx_seq_one_letter_code
_entity_poly.pdbx_strand_id
1 'polypeptide(L)'
;MYGKTEAGVGKPVLVDSSGRLITKAGYGKYAEAVLEGNVFVAANQAAVALTAAFATTYTGLVVENPSGSGKNLIMLEFGYATTVATPTATALGLMTGADAGDAAAAIVPRNRLKGSTNTSAAIVDNGCTLTGTPVLEQIIASAWTEATTAGSVMAPHIVDLNGSLIIQPGYFVAVYSAAANTAAFIFHFMWQEVDE
;
A
#
# COMPACT_ATOMS: atom_id res chain seq x y z
N MET A 1 6.94 14.92 -34.95
CA MET A 1 6.05 13.89 -34.36
C MET A 1 5.19 14.59 -33.29
N TYR A 2 3.88 14.37 -33.28
CA TYR A 2 2.97 14.94 -32.30
C TYR A 2 2.36 13.81 -31.46
N GLY A 3 2.47 13.91 -30.14
CA GLY A 3 1.69 13.10 -29.23
C GLY A 3 0.26 13.63 -29.13
N LYS A 4 -0.73 12.77 -28.99
CA LYS A 4 -2.12 13.15 -28.72
C LYS A 4 -2.35 13.12 -27.21
N THR A 5 -3.05 14.13 -26.71
CA THR A 5 -3.66 14.07 -25.38
C THR A 5 -5.05 13.45 -25.50
N GLU A 6 -5.66 13.02 -24.39
CA GLU A 6 -7.05 12.53 -24.37
C GLU A 6 -8.06 13.51 -24.98
N ALA A 7 -7.79 14.81 -24.91
CA ALA A 7 -8.59 15.84 -25.55
C ALA A 7 -8.36 15.96 -27.06
N GLY A 8 -7.55 15.11 -27.68
CA GLY A 8 -7.27 15.12 -29.11
C GLY A 8 -6.39 16.28 -29.60
N VAL A 9 -5.90 17.12 -28.68
CA VAL A 9 -5.01 18.22 -29.01
C VAL A 9 -3.58 17.71 -29.16
N GLY A 10 -3.02 17.83 -30.35
CA GLY A 10 -1.61 17.47 -30.60
C GLY A 10 -0.66 18.39 -29.84
N LYS A 11 0.17 17.83 -28.97
CA LYS A 11 1.30 18.55 -28.36
C LYS A 11 2.60 18.17 -29.07
N PRO A 12 3.51 19.12 -29.29
CA PRO A 12 4.80 18.83 -29.89
C PRO A 12 5.59 17.90 -28.94
N VAL A 13 6.15 16.85 -29.49
CA VAL A 13 7.08 15.96 -28.80
C VAL A 13 8.48 16.58 -28.96
N LEU A 14 9.11 16.95 -27.87
CA LEU A 14 10.47 17.47 -27.89
C LEU A 14 11.47 16.31 -28.11
N VAL A 15 12.34 16.50 -29.08
CA VAL A 15 13.45 15.59 -29.35
C VAL A 15 14.76 16.37 -29.31
N ASP A 16 15.85 15.70 -28.89
CA ASP A 16 17.18 16.28 -28.95
C ASP A 16 17.71 16.33 -30.43
N SER A 17 18.89 16.90 -30.62
CA SER A 17 19.54 17.01 -31.93
C SER A 17 19.82 15.64 -32.58
N SER A 18 19.80 14.57 -31.82
CA SER A 18 19.95 13.17 -32.27
C SER A 18 18.63 12.46 -32.50
N GLY A 19 17.50 13.16 -32.40
CA GLY A 19 16.17 12.59 -32.59
C GLY A 19 15.65 11.75 -31.41
N ARG A 20 16.30 11.78 -30.25
CA ARG A 20 15.85 11.07 -29.05
C ARG A 20 14.78 11.87 -28.34
N LEU A 21 13.76 11.18 -27.84
CA LEU A 21 12.70 11.79 -27.05
C LEU A 21 13.30 12.43 -25.78
N ILE A 22 13.06 13.72 -25.62
CA ILE A 22 13.39 14.43 -24.36
C ILE A 22 12.23 14.16 -23.41
N THR A 23 12.41 13.21 -22.51
CA THR A 23 11.52 13.03 -21.36
C THR A 23 11.98 13.98 -20.25
N LYS A 24 11.10 14.87 -19.83
CA LYS A 24 11.42 15.77 -18.72
C LYS A 24 11.45 14.93 -17.43
N ALA A 25 12.60 14.40 -17.09
CA ALA A 25 12.85 13.85 -15.76
C ALA A 25 12.92 15.01 -14.76
N GLY A 26 11.76 15.57 -14.42
CA GLY A 26 11.71 16.77 -13.59
C GLY A 26 11.47 16.52 -12.12
N TYR A 27 10.90 15.37 -11.78
CA TYR A 27 10.42 15.07 -10.43
C TYR A 27 10.75 13.64 -10.05
N GLY A 28 10.56 13.28 -8.78
CA GLY A 28 10.71 11.91 -8.29
C GLY A 28 9.67 10.95 -8.90
N LYS A 29 9.89 9.66 -8.67
CA LYS A 29 9.18 8.53 -9.28
C LYS A 29 7.63 8.65 -9.32
N TYR A 30 7.02 9.19 -8.27
CA TYR A 30 5.56 9.28 -8.14
C TYR A 30 5.04 10.73 -8.21
N ALA A 31 5.91 11.69 -8.50
CA ALA A 31 5.57 13.10 -8.33
C ALA A 31 4.45 13.57 -9.26
N GLU A 32 4.40 13.08 -10.50
CA GLU A 32 3.32 13.45 -11.44
C GLU A 32 1.97 12.94 -10.94
N ALA A 33 1.89 11.66 -10.56
CA ALA A 33 0.68 11.09 -9.99
C ALA A 33 0.25 11.77 -8.67
N VAL A 34 1.23 12.20 -7.86
CA VAL A 34 0.95 13.00 -6.65
C VAL A 34 0.39 14.36 -7.02
N LEU A 35 0.94 15.04 -8.04
CA LEU A 35 0.46 16.35 -8.50
C LEU A 35 -0.96 16.28 -9.11
N GLU A 36 -1.34 15.14 -9.68
CA GLU A 36 -2.71 14.86 -10.12
C GLU A 36 -3.67 14.64 -8.95
N GLY A 37 -3.15 14.45 -7.74
CA GLY A 37 -3.95 14.21 -6.53
C GLY A 37 -4.53 12.81 -6.43
N ASN A 38 -3.95 11.83 -7.13
CA ASN A 38 -4.43 10.45 -7.22
C ASN A 38 -3.63 9.46 -6.37
N VAL A 39 -2.64 9.95 -5.61
CA VAL A 39 -1.82 9.11 -4.73
C VAL A 39 -2.22 9.28 -3.28
N PHE A 40 -2.49 8.16 -2.63
CA PHE A 40 -2.93 8.07 -1.24
C PHE A 40 -1.99 7.23 -0.40
N VAL A 41 -2.02 7.46 0.89
CA VAL A 41 -1.30 6.68 1.90
C VAL A 41 -2.20 6.47 3.10
N ALA A 42 -2.12 5.28 3.67
CA ALA A 42 -2.71 4.99 4.96
C ALA A 42 -1.70 4.24 5.84
N ALA A 43 -1.73 4.56 7.12
CA ALA A 43 -0.91 3.91 8.13
C ALA A 43 -1.75 3.71 9.39
N ASN A 44 -1.56 2.60 10.09
CA ASN A 44 -2.15 2.48 11.41
C ASN A 44 -1.51 3.51 12.36
N GLN A 45 -2.37 4.27 13.02
CA GLN A 45 -1.95 5.41 13.86
C GLN A 45 -1.37 4.98 15.22
N ALA A 46 -1.61 3.73 15.60
CA ALA A 46 -1.07 3.08 16.78
C ALA A 46 -0.54 1.71 16.38
N ALA A 47 0.39 1.20 17.18
CA ALA A 47 0.90 -0.15 16.97
C ALA A 47 -0.21 -1.20 17.12
N VAL A 48 -0.25 -2.15 16.19
CA VAL A 48 -1.23 -3.23 16.17
C VAL A 48 -0.58 -4.58 16.40
N ALA A 49 -1.32 -5.49 17.02
CA ALA A 49 -0.98 -6.90 17.03
C ALA A 49 -1.24 -7.50 15.64
N LEU A 50 -0.59 -8.61 15.33
CA LEU A 50 -0.85 -9.38 14.13
C LEU A 50 -1.44 -10.74 14.48
N THR A 51 -2.52 -11.10 13.82
CA THR A 51 -3.00 -12.48 13.80
C THR A 51 -2.11 -13.35 12.92
N ALA A 52 -2.04 -14.64 13.24
CA ALA A 52 -1.27 -15.59 12.44
C ALA A 52 -1.99 -15.93 11.14
N ALA A 53 -1.23 -16.00 10.08
CA ALA A 53 -1.64 -16.53 8.77
C ALA A 53 -3.00 -15.98 8.28
N PHE A 54 -3.91 -16.87 7.92
CA PHE A 54 -5.18 -16.55 7.28
C PHE A 54 -6.36 -16.60 8.27
N ALA A 55 -6.16 -16.08 9.47
CA ALA A 55 -7.22 -16.04 10.49
C ALA A 55 -8.42 -15.22 9.98
N THR A 56 -9.63 -15.72 10.22
CA THR A 56 -10.87 -15.02 9.82
C THR A 56 -11.02 -13.69 10.54
N THR A 57 -10.80 -13.66 11.85
CA THR A 57 -10.70 -12.38 12.58
C THR A 57 -9.27 -11.90 12.43
N TYR A 58 -9.08 -10.93 11.57
CA TYR A 58 -7.79 -10.43 11.19
C TYR A 58 -7.45 -9.15 11.94
N THR A 59 -6.23 -9.06 12.45
CA THR A 59 -5.62 -7.81 12.91
C THR A 59 -4.34 -7.54 12.13
N GLY A 60 -4.13 -6.30 11.76
CA GLY A 60 -3.09 -5.82 10.86
C GLY A 60 -3.68 -4.82 9.88
N LEU A 61 -2.84 -4.17 9.10
CA LEU A 61 -3.31 -3.17 8.13
C LEU A 61 -3.90 -3.84 6.90
N VAL A 62 -5.14 -3.49 6.56
CA VAL A 62 -5.84 -3.91 5.35
C VAL A 62 -6.25 -2.70 4.52
N VAL A 63 -6.10 -2.79 3.22
CA VAL A 63 -6.60 -1.84 2.23
C VAL A 63 -7.54 -2.59 1.31
N GLU A 64 -8.81 -2.24 1.36
CA GLU A 64 -9.86 -2.79 0.51
C GLU A 64 -10.21 -1.81 -0.59
N ASN A 65 -10.38 -2.34 -1.79
CA ASN A 65 -11.01 -1.62 -2.89
C ASN A 65 -12.48 -2.07 -2.98
N PRO A 66 -13.43 -1.27 -2.49
CA PRO A 66 -14.83 -1.69 -2.43
C PRO A 66 -15.38 -2.05 -3.80
N SER A 67 -16.27 -3.05 -3.84
CA SER A 67 -17.01 -3.36 -5.05
C SER A 67 -17.77 -2.12 -5.55
N GLY A 68 -17.62 -1.81 -6.83
CA GLY A 68 -18.23 -0.62 -7.44
C GLY A 68 -17.52 0.71 -7.18
N SER A 69 -16.30 0.70 -6.66
CA SER A 69 -15.50 1.92 -6.49
C SER A 69 -15.18 2.63 -7.82
N GLY A 70 -15.20 1.89 -8.95
CA GLY A 70 -14.80 2.40 -10.27
C GLY A 70 -13.33 2.75 -10.38
N LYS A 71 -12.50 2.28 -9.44
CA LYS A 71 -11.07 2.57 -9.38
C LYS A 71 -10.26 1.28 -9.25
N ASN A 72 -9.10 1.27 -9.85
CA ASN A 72 -8.04 0.32 -9.57
C ASN A 72 -7.03 0.95 -8.59
N LEU A 73 -6.61 0.21 -7.57
CA LEU A 73 -5.57 0.66 -6.65
C LEU A 73 -4.23 0.05 -7.10
N ILE A 74 -3.35 0.87 -7.63
CA ILE A 74 -2.00 0.47 -8.03
C ILE A 74 -1.10 0.63 -6.80
N MET A 75 -0.66 -0.48 -6.21
CA MET A 75 0.15 -0.46 -5.00
C MET A 75 1.57 0.01 -5.32
N LEU A 76 2.00 1.09 -4.67
CA LEU A 76 3.29 1.73 -4.92
C LEU A 76 4.34 1.34 -3.90
N GLU A 77 3.96 1.34 -2.63
CA GLU A 77 4.89 1.14 -1.51
C GLU A 77 4.19 0.45 -0.34
N PHE A 78 4.91 -0.40 0.33
CA PHE A 78 4.57 -0.96 1.62
C PHE A 78 5.70 -0.74 2.60
N GLY A 79 5.40 -0.36 3.83
CA GLY A 79 6.41 -0.21 4.84
C GLY A 79 5.95 -0.67 6.21
N TYR A 80 6.92 -1.06 7.05
CA TYR A 80 6.67 -1.40 8.43
C TYR A 80 7.81 -0.98 9.35
N ALA A 81 7.47 -0.77 10.61
CA ALA A 81 8.41 -0.59 11.70
C ALA A 81 7.89 -1.30 12.95
N THR A 82 8.81 -1.75 13.80
CA THR A 82 8.46 -2.30 15.10
C THR A 82 8.55 -1.21 16.16
N THR A 83 7.62 -1.23 17.12
CA THR A 83 7.59 -0.27 18.23
C THR A 83 8.03 -0.90 19.54
N VAL A 84 8.32 -2.20 19.55
CA VAL A 84 8.80 -2.97 20.71
C VAL A 84 10.09 -3.68 20.38
N ALA A 85 10.90 -3.89 21.40
CA ALA A 85 12.24 -4.45 21.27
C ALA A 85 12.29 -5.91 20.81
N THR A 86 11.24 -6.69 21.04
CA THR A 86 11.24 -8.14 20.75
C THR A 86 9.90 -8.60 20.16
N PRO A 87 9.64 -8.37 18.86
CA PRO A 87 8.53 -9.03 18.22
C PRO A 87 8.76 -10.55 18.19
N THR A 88 7.69 -11.33 18.17
CA THR A 88 7.79 -12.77 17.88
C THR A 88 8.38 -12.94 16.48
N ALA A 89 9.36 -13.82 16.35
CA ALA A 89 9.96 -14.09 15.03
C ALA A 89 8.90 -14.58 14.05
N THR A 90 8.80 -13.91 12.92
CA THR A 90 7.79 -14.23 11.91
C THR A 90 8.27 -13.82 10.51
N ALA A 91 7.71 -14.46 9.50
CA ALA A 91 7.77 -13.96 8.13
C ALA A 91 6.62 -12.97 7.92
N LEU A 92 6.92 -11.82 7.34
CA LEU A 92 5.96 -10.82 6.93
C LEU A 92 5.80 -10.84 5.42
N GLY A 93 4.59 -10.65 4.96
CA GLY A 93 4.26 -10.64 3.54
C GLY A 93 3.01 -9.83 3.25
N LEU A 94 2.57 -9.92 2.00
CA LEU A 94 1.29 -9.42 1.54
C LEU A 94 0.38 -10.59 1.21
N MET A 95 -0.87 -10.50 1.60
CA MET A 95 -1.93 -11.40 1.18
C MET A 95 -3.06 -10.62 0.53
N THR A 96 -3.73 -11.25 -0.40
CA THR A 96 -4.88 -10.67 -1.11
C THR A 96 -6.07 -11.61 -1.05
N GLY A 97 -7.24 -11.09 -1.32
CA GLY A 97 -8.47 -11.86 -1.41
C GLY A 97 -9.61 -11.03 -1.95
N ALA A 98 -10.70 -11.70 -2.28
CA ALA A 98 -11.93 -11.03 -2.63
C ALA A 98 -12.67 -10.65 -1.35
N ASP A 99 -13.16 -9.42 -1.29
CA ASP A 99 -13.97 -8.86 -0.23
C ASP A 99 -13.34 -9.00 1.18
N ALA A 100 -12.90 -7.90 1.74
CA ALA A 100 -12.37 -7.87 3.11
C ALA A 100 -13.44 -8.06 4.19
N GLY A 101 -14.69 -8.19 3.79
CA GLY A 101 -15.82 -8.36 4.69
C GLY A 101 -16.19 -7.09 5.44
N ASP A 102 -15.97 -7.07 6.73
CA ASP A 102 -16.37 -5.96 7.59
C ASP A 102 -15.17 -5.05 7.89
N ALA A 103 -14.66 -4.39 6.86
CA ALA A 103 -13.69 -3.32 7.07
C ALA A 103 -14.45 -2.05 7.48
N ALA A 104 -14.27 -1.64 8.72
CA ALA A 104 -15.06 -0.56 9.33
C ALA A 104 -14.55 0.86 9.00
N ALA A 105 -13.64 1.01 8.03
CA ALA A 105 -13.06 2.29 7.63
C ALA A 105 -12.44 3.09 8.81
N ALA A 106 -11.80 2.40 9.75
CA ALA A 106 -11.24 3.01 10.94
C ALA A 106 -10.04 3.93 10.66
N ILE A 107 -9.39 3.77 9.52
CA ILE A 107 -8.22 4.54 9.12
C ILE A 107 -8.56 5.35 7.87
N VAL A 108 -8.45 6.66 7.97
CA VAL A 108 -8.72 7.57 6.85
C VAL A 108 -7.49 7.67 5.94
N PRO A 109 -7.58 7.23 4.67
CA PRO A 109 -6.52 7.45 3.69
C PRO A 109 -6.22 8.94 3.52
N ARG A 110 -4.95 9.28 3.37
CA ARG A 110 -4.51 10.67 3.21
C ARG A 110 -3.91 10.88 1.84
N ASN A 111 -4.40 11.89 1.14
CA ASN A 111 -3.81 12.30 -0.13
C ASN A 111 -2.35 12.76 0.06
N ARG A 112 -1.47 12.34 -0.83
CA ARG A 112 -0.05 12.75 -0.81
C ARG A 112 0.14 14.18 -1.28
N LEU A 113 -0.76 14.72 -2.12
CA LEU A 113 -0.83 16.15 -2.43
C LEU A 113 -1.51 16.86 -1.26
N LYS A 114 -0.74 17.48 -0.39
CA LYS A 114 -1.29 18.20 0.78
C LYS A 114 -2.09 19.41 0.33
N GLY A 115 -3.30 19.53 0.86
CA GLY A 115 -4.28 20.54 0.44
C GLY A 115 -5.21 20.08 -0.70
N SER A 116 -5.01 18.91 -1.27
CA SER A 116 -5.98 18.31 -2.19
C SER A 116 -7.29 17.99 -1.46
N THR A 117 -8.39 18.20 -2.15
CA THR A 117 -9.74 17.80 -1.70
C THR A 117 -10.13 16.40 -2.18
N ASN A 118 -9.31 15.77 -3.01
CA ASN A 118 -9.59 14.41 -3.47
C ASN A 118 -9.53 13.43 -2.30
N THR A 119 -10.55 12.60 -2.21
CA THR A 119 -10.68 11.52 -1.22
C THR A 119 -10.45 10.18 -1.91
N SER A 120 -9.87 9.25 -1.19
CA SER A 120 -9.68 7.87 -1.66
C SER A 120 -11.00 7.12 -1.74
N ALA A 121 -11.13 6.24 -2.72
CA ALA A 121 -12.20 5.26 -2.81
C ALA A 121 -11.93 4.03 -1.92
N ALA A 122 -10.67 3.81 -1.51
CA ALA A 122 -10.31 2.66 -0.69
C ALA A 122 -10.82 2.79 0.76
N ILE A 123 -11.21 1.65 1.33
CA ILE A 123 -11.49 1.48 2.76
C ILE A 123 -10.23 0.92 3.42
N VAL A 124 -9.84 1.48 4.57
CA VAL A 124 -8.65 1.04 5.30
C VAL A 124 -8.98 0.79 6.75
N ASP A 125 -8.54 -0.35 7.26
CA ASP A 125 -8.74 -0.74 8.65
C ASP A 125 -7.50 -1.47 9.19
N ASN A 126 -7.45 -1.62 10.51
CA ASN A 126 -6.46 -2.41 11.22
C ASN A 126 -7.07 -3.63 11.95
N GLY A 127 -8.32 -3.94 11.68
CA GLY A 127 -9.05 -5.08 12.19
C GLY A 127 -10.29 -5.32 11.37
N CYS A 128 -10.44 -6.51 10.80
CA CYS A 128 -11.60 -6.87 9.99
C CYS A 128 -11.91 -8.36 10.11
N THR A 129 -13.06 -8.75 9.60
CA THR A 129 -13.42 -10.17 9.43
C THR A 129 -13.28 -10.54 7.97
N LEU A 130 -12.35 -11.42 7.65
CA LEU A 130 -12.16 -11.88 6.27
C LEU A 130 -13.27 -12.85 5.90
N THR A 131 -13.98 -12.57 4.82
CA THR A 131 -15.09 -13.43 4.33
C THR A 131 -14.63 -14.57 3.44
N GLY A 132 -13.49 -14.40 2.80
CA GLY A 132 -12.86 -15.43 1.97
C GLY A 132 -11.54 -15.92 2.55
N THR A 133 -10.98 -16.97 1.99
CA THR A 133 -9.62 -17.41 2.32
C THR A 133 -8.64 -16.57 1.49
N PRO A 134 -7.84 -15.71 2.11
CA PRO A 134 -6.85 -14.94 1.38
C PRO A 134 -5.73 -15.85 0.85
N VAL A 135 -5.00 -15.32 -0.12
CA VAL A 135 -3.84 -15.97 -0.74
C VAL A 135 -2.60 -15.18 -0.41
N LEU A 136 -1.52 -15.85 -0.04
CA LEU A 136 -0.21 -15.22 0.13
C LEU A 136 0.35 -14.85 -1.25
N GLU A 137 0.53 -13.56 -1.49
CA GLU A 137 1.07 -13.05 -2.75
C GLU A 137 2.61 -12.97 -2.73
N GLN A 138 3.14 -12.45 -1.65
CA GLN A 138 4.57 -12.15 -1.58
C GLN A 138 5.07 -12.15 -0.15
N ILE A 139 6.21 -12.79 0.10
CA ILE A 139 6.98 -12.59 1.32
C ILE A 139 7.88 -11.36 1.13
N ILE A 140 7.84 -10.46 2.10
CA ILE A 140 8.55 -9.18 2.03
C ILE A 140 9.76 -9.18 2.94
N ALA A 141 9.63 -9.74 4.14
CA ALA A 141 10.68 -9.70 5.14
C ALA A 141 10.49 -10.78 6.21
N SER A 142 11.52 -10.94 7.02
CA SER A 142 11.40 -11.63 8.30
C SER A 142 11.55 -10.60 9.41
N ALA A 143 10.60 -10.60 10.35
CA ALA A 143 10.72 -9.84 11.58
C ALA A 143 11.34 -10.76 12.63
N TRP A 144 12.54 -10.42 13.07
CA TRP A 144 13.28 -11.14 14.11
C TRP A 144 14.20 -10.18 14.85
N THR A 145 14.25 -10.32 16.15
CA THR A 145 15.23 -9.61 16.99
C THR A 145 15.88 -10.61 17.94
N GLU A 146 17.16 -10.46 18.18
CA GLU A 146 17.82 -11.24 19.23
C GLU A 146 17.27 -10.86 20.61
N ALA A 147 16.80 -11.87 21.33
CA ALA A 147 16.14 -11.72 22.64
C ALA A 147 17.06 -11.16 23.76
N THR A 148 18.32 -10.94 23.48
CA THR A 148 19.34 -10.68 24.50
C THR A 148 19.78 -9.23 24.63
N THR A 149 19.38 -8.35 23.75
CA THR A 149 19.81 -6.95 23.79
C THR A 149 18.60 -6.03 23.97
N ALA A 150 18.35 -5.61 25.20
CA ALA A 150 17.39 -4.57 25.47
C ALA A 150 17.73 -3.31 24.65
N GLY A 151 16.83 -2.90 23.76
CA GLY A 151 16.96 -1.67 22.98
C GLY A 151 17.31 -1.85 21.50
N SER A 152 17.45 -3.05 20.97
CA SER A 152 17.58 -3.26 19.52
C SER A 152 16.25 -3.06 18.83
N VAL A 153 16.01 -1.89 18.29
CA VAL A 153 14.88 -1.61 17.39
C VAL A 153 15.28 -1.97 15.98
N MET A 154 14.46 -2.75 15.28
CA MET A 154 14.69 -3.01 13.86
C MET A 154 14.57 -1.70 13.06
N ALA A 155 15.45 -1.51 12.11
CA ALA A 155 15.32 -0.38 11.18
C ALA A 155 13.97 -0.47 10.46
N PRO A 156 13.30 0.66 10.19
CA PRO A 156 12.11 0.68 9.33
C PRO A 156 12.42 0.02 7.99
N HIS A 157 11.51 -0.81 7.54
CA HIS A 157 11.64 -1.50 6.25
C HIS A 157 10.60 -0.94 5.28
N ILE A 158 11.07 -0.50 4.13
CA ILE A 158 10.23 0.05 3.06
C ILE A 158 10.48 -0.79 1.82
N VAL A 159 9.39 -1.27 1.24
CA VAL A 159 9.39 -2.06 0.00
C VAL A 159 8.68 -1.29 -1.08
N ASP A 160 9.39 -1.06 -2.16
CA ASP A 160 8.86 -0.46 -3.37
C ASP A 160 8.14 -1.54 -4.19
N LEU A 161 6.82 -1.49 -4.22
CA LEU A 161 5.99 -2.40 -5.00
C LEU A 161 5.90 -1.96 -6.47
N ASN A 162 6.14 -0.68 -6.72
CA ASN A 162 6.27 -0.13 -8.08
C ASN A 162 5.11 -0.49 -9.02
N GLY A 163 3.91 -0.63 -8.51
CA GLY A 163 2.74 -1.00 -9.29
C GLY A 163 2.68 -2.47 -9.72
N SER A 164 3.52 -3.33 -9.16
CA SER A 164 3.49 -4.77 -9.48
C SER A 164 2.26 -5.49 -8.95
N LEU A 165 1.51 -4.88 -8.03
CA LEU A 165 0.27 -5.37 -7.46
C LEU A 165 -0.83 -4.34 -7.70
N ILE A 166 -1.93 -4.77 -8.31
CA ILE A 166 -3.10 -3.94 -8.59
C ILE A 166 -4.31 -4.58 -7.93
N ILE A 167 -5.02 -3.82 -7.12
CA ILE A 167 -6.22 -4.26 -6.41
C ILE A 167 -7.44 -3.71 -7.15
N GLN A 168 -8.15 -4.61 -7.82
CA GLN A 168 -9.41 -4.30 -8.52
C GLN A 168 -10.57 -4.11 -7.54
N PRO A 169 -11.69 -3.49 -7.96
CA PRO A 169 -12.89 -3.41 -7.14
C PRO A 169 -13.35 -4.79 -6.63
N GLY A 170 -13.71 -4.86 -5.35
CA GLY A 170 -14.11 -6.09 -4.67
C GLY A 170 -12.96 -6.97 -4.17
N TYR A 171 -11.73 -6.46 -4.18
CA TYR A 171 -10.55 -7.15 -3.65
C TYR A 171 -9.84 -6.33 -2.58
N PHE A 172 -9.02 -6.98 -1.79
CA PHE A 172 -8.19 -6.33 -0.76
C PHE A 172 -6.74 -6.79 -0.81
N VAL A 173 -5.87 -5.98 -0.22
CA VAL A 173 -4.52 -6.36 0.18
C VAL A 173 -4.36 -6.15 1.69
N ALA A 174 -3.74 -7.10 2.36
CA ALA A 174 -3.48 -7.03 3.79
C ALA A 174 -2.07 -7.52 4.13
N VAL A 175 -1.62 -7.18 5.32
CA VAL A 175 -0.34 -7.68 5.83
C VAL A 175 -0.50 -9.14 6.23
N TYR A 176 0.36 -9.99 5.74
CA TYR A 176 0.49 -11.38 6.17
C TYR A 176 1.54 -11.49 7.27
N SER A 177 1.28 -12.32 8.28
CA SER A 177 2.25 -12.73 9.28
C SER A 177 2.18 -14.23 9.50
N ALA A 178 3.30 -14.94 9.42
CA ALA A 178 3.33 -16.38 9.62
C ALA A 178 3.03 -16.79 11.06
N ALA A 179 3.29 -15.93 12.05
CA ALA A 179 3.01 -16.15 13.47
C ALA A 179 2.29 -14.95 14.07
N ALA A 180 1.47 -15.19 15.07
CA ALA A 180 0.84 -14.13 15.84
C ALA A 180 1.89 -13.29 16.59
N ASN A 181 1.69 -11.98 16.57
CA ASN A 181 2.50 -11.04 17.32
C ASN A 181 1.63 -10.21 18.26
N THR A 182 1.97 -10.19 19.52
CA THR A 182 1.20 -9.48 20.55
C THR A 182 1.46 -7.98 20.59
N ALA A 183 2.48 -7.51 19.90
CA ALA A 183 2.77 -6.09 19.90
C ALA A 183 3.41 -5.68 18.61
N ALA A 184 2.93 -4.67 18.07
CA ALA A 184 3.66 -3.49 17.96
C ALA A 184 4.32 -3.29 16.62
N PHE A 185 3.53 -3.47 15.58
CA PHE A 185 3.92 -3.02 14.26
C PHE A 185 3.15 -1.77 13.85
N ILE A 186 3.85 -0.85 13.23
CA ILE A 186 3.25 0.23 12.45
C ILE A 186 3.50 -0.10 11.00
N PHE A 187 2.43 -0.10 10.22
CA PHE A 187 2.44 -0.36 8.79
C PHE A 187 1.97 0.87 8.03
N HIS A 188 2.38 0.96 6.78
CA HIS A 188 1.72 1.83 5.82
C HIS A 188 1.65 1.18 4.45
N PHE A 189 0.60 1.54 3.71
CA PHE A 189 0.49 1.32 2.27
C PHE A 189 0.40 2.66 1.57
N MET A 190 1.02 2.76 0.41
CA MET A 190 0.86 3.85 -0.53
C MET A 190 0.40 3.31 -1.86
N TRP A 191 -0.59 3.93 -2.47
CA TRP A 191 -1.17 3.52 -3.75
C TRP A 191 -1.58 4.71 -4.60
N GLN A 192 -1.71 4.47 -5.89
CA GLN A 192 -2.33 5.38 -6.85
C GLN A 192 -3.70 4.83 -7.24
N GLU A 193 -4.68 5.71 -7.34
CA GLU A 193 -6.00 5.39 -7.87
C GLU A 193 -6.09 5.83 -9.32
N VAL A 194 -6.53 4.89 -10.17
CA VAL A 194 -6.80 5.13 -11.59
C VAL A 194 -8.20 4.63 -11.92
N ASP A 195 -8.86 5.26 -12.88
CA ASP A 195 -10.16 4.80 -13.36
C ASP A 195 -10.05 3.38 -13.95
N GLU A 196 -11.11 2.58 -13.76
CA GLU A 196 -11.23 1.20 -14.25
C GLU A 196 -11.32 1.14 -15.78
#